data_dccc772687104a1a294b63eaaead3d71
#
_entry.id   dccc772687104a1a294b63eaaead3d71
#
_cell.length_a   1.000
_cell.length_b   1.000
_cell.length_c   1.000
_cell.angle_alpha   90.00
_cell.angle_beta   90.00
_cell.angle_gamma   90.00
#
_symmetry.space_group_name_H-M   'P 1'
#
loop_
_entity.id
_entity.type
_entity.pdbx_description
1 polymer ?
#
loop_
_entity_poly.entity_id
_entity_poly.type
_entity_poly.pdbx_seq_one_letter_code
_entity_poly.pdbx_strand_id
1 'polypeptide(L)'
;MTSQNLSIVLAGGGTAGHISPLLAIAAALRVAAPGARLLAVGTPAGMETRLVPAAGLELTTIDRVPFPRKPSVDLLRLPARLAGAIRQAGRILDEASADVLVGVGGYVCTPLYLAARRRGIPIVIHEANTRPGLANRVGSFLTRHVATAFDTTRLRHARHVGMPMRTEISGLDRDAARAAARESLGLDPTTPTLIVTGGSSGAQSINRAVAAAVQDLGAAGIQTLHITGRGKKVLGPDGGPLAAPGYRQVEYVDGMEQVYAAADVLLARSGAATVCEVAAVGVPAVFVPLPIGNGEQALNAAGLVNAGGALLVPDKDFTAQWVAGQLIPLVTDPGRLATMAASSRRLGIRNADQRMADLVLEAVSA
;
A
#
# COMPACT_ATOMS: atom_id res chain seq x y z
N MET A 1 -23.98 5.24 -23.80
CA MET A 1 -24.59 4.66 -22.57
C MET A 1 -24.49 5.74 -21.49
N THR A 2 -25.58 6.13 -20.89
CA THR A 2 -25.57 7.08 -19.79
C THR A 2 -24.96 6.40 -18.58
N SER A 3 -24.08 7.09 -17.84
CA SER A 3 -23.33 6.60 -16.66
C SER A 3 -24.19 6.08 -15.49
N GLN A 4 -25.49 6.05 -15.65
CA GLN A 4 -26.47 5.82 -14.57
C GLN A 4 -26.73 4.35 -14.20
N ASN A 5 -26.19 3.36 -14.95
CA ASN A 5 -26.45 1.94 -14.70
C ASN A 5 -25.24 1.02 -14.91
N LEU A 6 -24.02 1.54 -14.74
CA LEU A 6 -22.81 0.72 -14.90
C LEU A 6 -22.67 -0.29 -13.76
N SER A 7 -22.30 -1.52 -14.08
CA SER A 7 -21.90 -2.54 -13.12
C SER A 7 -20.40 -2.81 -13.20
N ILE A 8 -19.67 -2.44 -12.17
CA ILE A 8 -18.20 -2.50 -12.12
C ILE A 8 -17.79 -3.55 -11.10
N VAL A 9 -17.06 -4.55 -11.54
CA VAL A 9 -16.49 -5.58 -10.68
C VAL A 9 -15.03 -5.23 -10.36
N LEU A 10 -14.69 -5.15 -9.06
CA LEU A 10 -13.35 -4.82 -8.58
C LEU A 10 -12.70 -6.06 -7.96
N ALA A 11 -11.63 -6.54 -8.54
CA ALA A 11 -10.93 -7.76 -8.13
C ALA A 11 -9.61 -7.45 -7.42
N GLY A 12 -9.47 -7.96 -6.21
CA GLY A 12 -8.23 -7.83 -5.45
C GLY A 12 -8.32 -8.53 -4.12
N GLY A 13 -7.19 -8.93 -3.55
CA GLY A 13 -7.25 -9.58 -2.25
C GLY A 13 -5.92 -10.10 -1.73
N GLY A 14 -5.99 -10.64 -0.53
CA GLY A 14 -4.90 -11.29 0.19
C GLY A 14 -4.09 -10.36 1.08
N THR A 15 -3.78 -9.13 0.67
CA THR A 15 -2.95 -8.20 1.45
C THR A 15 -3.51 -6.78 1.41
N ALA A 16 -3.18 -5.97 2.42
CA ALA A 16 -3.54 -4.54 2.46
C ALA A 16 -3.04 -3.79 1.21
N GLY A 17 -1.88 -4.19 0.65
CA GLY A 17 -1.31 -3.58 -0.56
C GLY A 17 -2.19 -3.70 -1.81
N HIS A 18 -3.08 -4.69 -1.89
CA HIS A 18 -4.07 -4.80 -2.97
C HIS A 18 -5.41 -4.17 -2.58
N ILE A 19 -5.80 -4.27 -1.30
CA ILE A 19 -7.13 -3.83 -0.86
C ILE A 19 -7.20 -2.30 -0.78
N SER A 20 -6.16 -1.63 -0.29
CA SER A 20 -6.16 -0.17 -0.19
C SER A 20 -6.35 0.53 -1.54
N PRO A 21 -5.61 0.18 -2.63
CA PRO A 21 -5.87 0.73 -3.96
C PRO A 21 -7.26 0.40 -4.49
N LEU A 22 -7.76 -0.84 -4.26
CA LEU A 22 -9.11 -1.24 -4.66
C LEU A 22 -10.17 -0.32 -4.05
N LEU A 23 -10.07 -0.07 -2.74
CA LEU A 23 -11.01 0.80 -2.03
C LEU A 23 -10.92 2.26 -2.48
N ALA A 24 -9.72 2.76 -2.75
CA ALA A 24 -9.51 4.11 -3.27
C ALA A 24 -10.12 4.26 -4.68
N ILE A 25 -9.91 3.29 -5.57
CA ILE A 25 -10.54 3.26 -6.90
C ILE A 25 -12.08 3.21 -6.77
N ALA A 26 -12.61 2.38 -5.88
CA ALA A 26 -14.05 2.30 -5.64
C ALA A 26 -14.64 3.63 -5.15
N ALA A 27 -13.94 4.33 -4.26
CA ALA A 27 -14.35 5.65 -3.78
C ALA A 27 -14.38 6.68 -4.92
N ALA A 28 -13.33 6.73 -5.76
CA ALA A 28 -13.30 7.61 -6.92
C ALA A 28 -14.38 7.29 -7.95
N LEU A 29 -14.68 6.01 -8.19
CA LEU A 29 -15.77 5.57 -9.07
C LEU A 29 -17.15 5.97 -8.55
N ARG A 30 -17.38 5.94 -7.24
CA ARG A 30 -18.63 6.46 -6.64
C ARG A 30 -18.85 7.95 -6.92
N VAL A 31 -17.77 8.72 -7.02
CA VAL A 31 -17.83 10.15 -7.36
C VAL A 31 -18.02 10.33 -8.87
N ALA A 32 -17.24 9.63 -9.68
CA ALA A 32 -17.25 9.78 -11.14
C ALA A 32 -18.50 9.16 -11.81
N ALA A 33 -19.08 8.11 -11.22
CA ALA A 33 -20.28 7.43 -11.70
C ALA A 33 -21.21 7.09 -10.51
N PRO A 34 -21.97 8.07 -9.96
CA PRO A 34 -22.76 7.89 -8.74
C PRO A 34 -23.84 6.81 -8.80
N GLY A 35 -24.32 6.48 -10.03
CA GLY A 35 -25.31 5.42 -10.25
C GLY A 35 -24.71 4.04 -10.50
N ALA A 36 -23.38 3.89 -10.51
CA ALA A 36 -22.74 2.62 -10.78
C ALA A 36 -22.88 1.63 -9.60
N ARG A 37 -23.21 0.37 -9.91
CA ARG A 37 -23.08 -0.72 -8.95
C ARG A 37 -21.64 -1.17 -8.86
N LEU A 38 -21.08 -1.21 -7.66
CA LEU A 38 -19.72 -1.66 -7.39
C LEU A 38 -19.75 -2.98 -6.60
N LEU A 39 -19.15 -4.01 -7.14
CA LEU A 39 -18.99 -5.33 -6.50
C LEU A 39 -17.52 -5.66 -6.35
N ALA A 40 -17.06 -5.88 -5.14
CA ALA A 40 -15.71 -6.37 -4.89
C ALA A 40 -15.65 -7.90 -4.92
N VAL A 41 -14.58 -8.46 -5.46
CA VAL A 41 -14.31 -9.90 -5.46
C VAL A 41 -12.98 -10.18 -4.80
N GLY A 42 -13.02 -11.00 -3.75
CA GLY A 42 -11.86 -11.36 -2.95
C GLY A 42 -11.76 -12.86 -2.66
N THR A 43 -11.00 -13.22 -1.63
CA THR A 43 -10.90 -14.58 -1.11
C THR A 43 -11.63 -14.71 0.23
N PRO A 44 -12.12 -15.91 0.61
CA PRO A 44 -12.92 -16.07 1.83
C PRO A 44 -12.14 -15.87 3.14
N ALA A 45 -10.81 -15.85 3.11
CA ALA A 45 -9.94 -15.77 4.29
C ALA A 45 -8.95 -14.58 4.25
N GLY A 46 -9.12 -13.63 3.33
CA GLY A 46 -8.24 -12.46 3.20
C GLY A 46 -8.69 -11.28 4.08
N MET A 47 -7.87 -10.24 4.12
CA MET A 47 -8.21 -8.98 4.82
C MET A 47 -9.43 -8.27 4.21
N GLU A 48 -9.74 -8.56 2.95
CA GLU A 48 -10.90 -8.06 2.21
C GLU A 48 -12.21 -8.37 2.91
N THR A 49 -12.34 -9.50 3.59
CA THR A 49 -13.58 -9.90 4.30
C THR A 49 -13.98 -8.92 5.41
N ARG A 50 -13.02 -8.19 5.94
CA ARG A 50 -13.24 -7.16 6.95
C ARG A 50 -13.23 -5.75 6.34
N LEU A 51 -12.27 -5.44 5.48
CA LEU A 51 -12.03 -4.07 5.01
C LEU A 51 -13.03 -3.63 3.94
N VAL A 52 -13.47 -4.53 3.06
CA VAL A 52 -14.39 -4.19 1.97
C VAL A 52 -15.79 -3.86 2.51
N PRO A 53 -16.42 -4.69 3.38
CA PRO A 53 -17.69 -4.34 3.99
C PRO A 53 -17.62 -3.10 4.89
N ALA A 54 -16.51 -2.91 5.62
CA ALA A 54 -16.30 -1.71 6.43
C ALA A 54 -16.27 -0.40 5.59
N ALA A 55 -15.89 -0.49 4.29
CA ALA A 55 -15.96 0.61 3.35
C ALA A 55 -17.33 0.72 2.63
N GLY A 56 -18.33 -0.05 3.05
CA GLY A 56 -19.68 -0.05 2.49
C GLY A 56 -19.75 -0.61 1.06
N LEU A 57 -18.85 -1.52 0.70
CA LEU A 57 -18.87 -2.24 -0.58
C LEU A 57 -19.40 -3.66 -0.41
N GLU A 58 -20.20 -4.10 -1.40
CA GLU A 58 -20.59 -5.50 -1.52
C GLU A 58 -19.35 -6.35 -1.82
N LEU A 59 -19.21 -7.48 -1.11
CA LEU A 59 -18.11 -8.43 -1.30
C LEU A 59 -18.65 -9.80 -1.65
N THR A 60 -18.17 -10.37 -2.75
CA THR A 60 -18.28 -11.80 -3.03
C THR A 60 -16.89 -12.44 -3.04
N THR A 61 -16.82 -13.77 -2.93
CA THR A 61 -15.54 -14.46 -2.83
C THR A 61 -15.43 -15.59 -3.83
N ILE A 62 -14.20 -15.84 -4.28
CA ILE A 62 -13.85 -17.03 -5.08
C ILE A 62 -12.77 -17.83 -4.39
N ASP A 63 -12.72 -19.12 -4.71
CA ASP A 63 -11.70 -20.00 -4.17
C ASP A 63 -10.30 -19.57 -4.57
N ARG A 64 -9.40 -19.57 -3.58
CA ARG A 64 -8.00 -19.25 -3.81
C ARG A 64 -7.34 -20.36 -4.63
N VAL A 65 -6.74 -20.01 -5.76
CA VAL A 65 -5.91 -20.93 -6.57
C VAL A 65 -4.44 -20.52 -6.43
N PRO A 66 -3.73 -21.01 -5.39
CA PRO A 66 -2.31 -20.72 -5.22
C PRO A 66 -1.49 -21.44 -6.29
N PHE A 67 -0.54 -20.72 -6.87
CA PHE A 67 0.42 -21.31 -7.81
C PHE A 67 1.51 -22.03 -7.00
N PRO A 68 1.70 -23.36 -7.15
CA PRO A 68 2.76 -24.09 -6.44
C PRO A 68 4.14 -23.54 -6.83
N ARG A 69 4.97 -23.23 -5.83
CA ARG A 69 6.34 -22.75 -6.06
C ARG A 69 7.35 -23.86 -6.26
N LYS A 70 6.95 -25.09 -5.96
CA LYS A 70 7.78 -26.32 -6.11
C LYS A 70 6.96 -27.38 -6.84
N PRO A 71 7.59 -28.29 -7.60
CA PRO A 71 6.91 -29.45 -8.15
C PRO A 71 6.22 -30.26 -7.04
N SER A 72 4.92 -30.46 -7.18
CA SER A 72 4.10 -31.19 -6.19
C SER A 72 2.85 -31.76 -6.89
N VAL A 73 2.15 -32.68 -6.23
CA VAL A 73 0.86 -33.22 -6.69
C VAL A 73 -0.17 -32.11 -6.93
N ASP A 74 -0.06 -30.99 -6.23
CA ASP A 74 -0.91 -29.82 -6.43
C ASP A 74 -0.73 -29.18 -7.83
N LEU A 75 0.42 -29.34 -8.47
CA LEU A 75 0.66 -28.88 -9.83
C LEU A 75 -0.21 -29.67 -10.83
N LEU A 76 -0.41 -30.97 -10.63
CA LEU A 76 -1.29 -31.80 -11.47
C LEU A 76 -2.77 -31.41 -11.31
N ARG A 77 -3.18 -30.97 -10.12
CA ARG A 77 -4.56 -30.53 -9.84
C ARG A 77 -4.82 -29.07 -10.23
N LEU A 78 -3.77 -28.30 -10.50
CA LEU A 78 -3.87 -26.87 -10.82
C LEU A 78 -4.79 -26.58 -12.01
N PRO A 79 -4.75 -27.30 -13.16
CA PRO A 79 -5.63 -27.02 -14.28
C PRO A 79 -7.12 -27.16 -13.91
N ALA A 80 -7.48 -28.20 -13.17
CA ALA A 80 -8.86 -28.43 -12.75
C ALA A 80 -9.34 -27.36 -11.75
N ARG A 81 -8.48 -26.99 -10.77
CA ARG A 81 -8.77 -25.91 -9.82
C ARG A 81 -8.93 -24.58 -10.52
N LEU A 82 -8.04 -24.26 -11.46
CA LEU A 82 -8.12 -23.03 -12.25
C LEU A 82 -9.39 -23.00 -13.12
N ALA A 83 -9.73 -24.09 -13.76
CA ALA A 83 -10.98 -24.20 -14.54
C ALA A 83 -12.21 -24.01 -13.64
N GLY A 84 -12.21 -24.56 -12.42
CA GLY A 84 -13.25 -24.35 -11.42
C GLY A 84 -13.38 -22.88 -11.03
N ALA A 85 -12.27 -22.23 -10.70
CA ALA A 85 -12.22 -20.81 -10.34
C ALA A 85 -12.66 -19.90 -11.52
N ILE A 86 -12.30 -20.22 -12.77
CA ILE A 86 -12.74 -19.46 -13.95
C ILE A 86 -14.27 -19.61 -14.14
N ARG A 87 -14.83 -20.80 -13.91
CA ARG A 87 -16.30 -20.97 -13.98
C ARG A 87 -17.02 -20.19 -12.88
N GLN A 88 -16.49 -20.21 -11.65
CA GLN A 88 -17.02 -19.43 -10.53
C GLN A 88 -16.92 -17.93 -10.82
N ALA A 89 -15.76 -17.45 -11.27
CA ALA A 89 -15.53 -16.06 -11.70
C ALA A 89 -16.52 -15.65 -12.80
N GLY A 90 -16.76 -16.56 -13.76
CA GLY A 90 -17.73 -16.34 -14.82
C GLY A 90 -19.15 -16.14 -14.31
N ARG A 91 -19.62 -16.97 -13.38
CA ARG A 91 -20.96 -16.79 -12.79
C ARG A 91 -21.07 -15.45 -12.05
N ILE A 92 -20.06 -15.07 -11.28
CA ILE A 92 -20.04 -13.77 -10.59
C ILE A 92 -20.19 -12.61 -11.58
N LEU A 93 -19.43 -12.64 -12.69
CA LEU A 93 -19.52 -11.60 -13.72
C LEU A 93 -20.90 -11.56 -14.39
N ASP A 94 -21.51 -12.73 -14.64
CA ASP A 94 -22.85 -12.86 -15.25
C ASP A 94 -23.94 -12.36 -14.29
N GLU A 95 -23.91 -12.78 -13.02
CA GLU A 95 -24.86 -12.37 -11.96
C GLU A 95 -24.76 -10.87 -11.66
N ALA A 96 -23.53 -10.32 -11.72
CA ALA A 96 -23.31 -8.89 -11.59
C ALA A 96 -23.71 -8.10 -12.85
N SER A 97 -23.97 -8.76 -13.99
CA SER A 97 -24.09 -8.10 -15.29
C SER A 97 -22.94 -7.13 -15.56
N ALA A 98 -21.71 -7.60 -15.35
CA ALA A 98 -20.52 -6.75 -15.29
C ALA A 98 -20.21 -6.08 -16.63
N ASP A 99 -20.17 -4.75 -16.67
CA ASP A 99 -19.78 -3.94 -17.83
C ASP A 99 -18.26 -3.81 -17.92
N VAL A 100 -17.54 -3.88 -16.80
CA VAL A 100 -16.08 -3.80 -16.73
C VAL A 100 -15.53 -4.52 -15.50
N LEU A 101 -14.35 -5.11 -15.65
CA LEU A 101 -13.58 -5.71 -14.56
C LEU A 101 -12.34 -4.88 -14.28
N VAL A 102 -12.17 -4.44 -13.03
CA VAL A 102 -10.96 -3.78 -12.55
C VAL A 102 -10.17 -4.74 -11.67
N GLY A 103 -8.92 -4.99 -11.98
CA GLY A 103 -8.06 -5.87 -11.18
C GLY A 103 -6.85 -5.14 -10.62
N VAL A 104 -6.62 -5.29 -9.31
CA VAL A 104 -5.47 -4.68 -8.62
C VAL A 104 -4.43 -5.70 -8.19
N GLY A 105 -4.56 -6.95 -8.64
CA GLY A 105 -3.65 -8.04 -8.31
C GLY A 105 -4.18 -8.99 -7.23
N GLY A 106 -3.36 -9.98 -6.91
CA GLY A 106 -3.75 -11.08 -6.03
C GLY A 106 -4.25 -12.31 -6.79
N TYR A 107 -4.48 -13.41 -6.06
CA TYR A 107 -4.82 -14.71 -6.65
C TYR A 107 -6.17 -14.75 -7.38
N VAL A 108 -7.09 -13.86 -7.00
CA VAL A 108 -8.44 -13.79 -7.57
C VAL A 108 -8.47 -13.17 -8.97
N CYS A 109 -7.48 -12.34 -9.32
CA CYS A 109 -7.48 -11.60 -10.57
C CYS A 109 -7.31 -12.51 -11.79
N THR A 110 -6.42 -13.52 -11.74
CA THR A 110 -6.18 -14.39 -12.92
C THR A 110 -7.44 -15.10 -13.41
N PRO A 111 -8.22 -15.83 -12.59
CA PRO A 111 -9.45 -16.45 -13.04
C PRO A 111 -10.48 -15.43 -13.52
N LEU A 112 -10.59 -14.27 -12.88
CA LEU A 112 -11.51 -13.20 -13.31
C LEU A 112 -11.09 -12.58 -14.64
N TYR A 113 -9.80 -12.32 -14.88
CA TYR A 113 -9.32 -11.83 -16.18
C TYR A 113 -9.65 -12.81 -17.32
N LEU A 114 -9.43 -14.10 -17.10
CA LEU A 114 -9.73 -15.12 -18.10
C LEU A 114 -11.25 -15.28 -18.34
N ALA A 115 -12.05 -15.16 -17.30
CA ALA A 115 -13.50 -15.21 -17.39
C ALA A 115 -14.08 -13.98 -18.13
N ALA A 116 -13.60 -12.77 -17.80
CA ALA A 116 -13.96 -11.51 -18.43
C ALA A 116 -13.60 -11.51 -19.92
N ARG A 117 -12.38 -11.93 -20.25
CA ARG A 117 -11.92 -12.02 -21.65
C ARG A 117 -12.80 -12.92 -22.49
N ARG A 118 -13.27 -14.06 -21.93
CA ARG A 118 -14.18 -15.00 -22.64
C ARG A 118 -15.56 -14.42 -22.88
N ARG A 119 -15.97 -13.41 -22.10
CA ARG A 119 -17.27 -12.74 -22.17
C ARG A 119 -17.24 -11.43 -22.93
N GLY A 120 -16.06 -11.02 -23.41
CA GLY A 120 -15.90 -9.72 -24.05
C GLY A 120 -15.99 -8.53 -23.08
N ILE A 121 -15.93 -8.78 -21.76
CA ILE A 121 -15.97 -7.73 -20.74
C ILE A 121 -14.62 -7.02 -20.72
N PRO A 122 -14.58 -5.68 -20.83
CA PRO A 122 -13.37 -4.89 -20.71
C PRO A 122 -12.65 -5.13 -19.39
N ILE A 123 -11.31 -5.14 -19.45
CA ILE A 123 -10.46 -5.36 -18.28
C ILE A 123 -9.57 -4.14 -18.07
N VAL A 124 -9.58 -3.60 -16.86
CA VAL A 124 -8.65 -2.54 -16.41
C VAL A 124 -7.76 -3.10 -15.33
N ILE A 125 -6.47 -2.83 -15.40
CA ILE A 125 -5.48 -3.35 -14.45
C ILE A 125 -4.76 -2.20 -13.77
N HIS A 126 -4.59 -2.29 -12.46
CA HIS A 126 -3.64 -1.47 -11.70
C HIS A 126 -2.56 -2.36 -11.08
N GLU A 127 -1.29 -2.07 -11.37
CA GLU A 127 -0.14 -2.73 -10.73
C GLU A 127 0.51 -1.79 -9.71
N ALA A 128 0.50 -2.23 -8.47
CA ALA A 128 0.99 -1.46 -7.34
C ALA A 128 2.52 -1.45 -7.20
N ASN A 129 3.22 -2.49 -7.67
CA ASN A 129 4.65 -2.66 -7.43
C ASN A 129 5.49 -2.40 -8.67
N THR A 130 6.74 -2.00 -8.47
CA THR A 130 7.74 -1.90 -9.54
C THR A 130 7.95 -3.25 -10.23
N ARG A 131 7.93 -4.34 -9.45
CA ARG A 131 7.99 -5.71 -9.96
C ARG A 131 6.59 -6.28 -10.08
N PRO A 132 6.02 -6.40 -11.30
CA PRO A 132 4.62 -6.77 -11.47
C PRO A 132 4.34 -8.20 -11.01
N GLY A 133 3.17 -8.36 -10.35
CA GLY A 133 2.65 -9.66 -9.95
C GLY A 133 2.26 -10.53 -11.13
N LEU A 134 2.29 -11.87 -10.93
CA LEU A 134 1.99 -12.83 -12.01
C LEU A 134 0.60 -12.61 -12.61
N ALA A 135 -0.41 -12.34 -11.78
CA ALA A 135 -1.77 -12.10 -12.25
C ALA A 135 -1.85 -10.92 -13.21
N ASN A 136 -1.25 -9.78 -12.85
CA ASN A 136 -1.25 -8.58 -13.69
C ASN A 136 -0.37 -8.74 -14.93
N ARG A 137 0.73 -9.53 -14.86
CA ARG A 137 1.51 -9.90 -16.04
C ARG A 137 0.66 -10.68 -17.04
N VAL A 138 -0.08 -11.69 -16.59
CA VAL A 138 -1.00 -12.46 -17.46
C VAL A 138 -2.10 -11.55 -17.99
N GLY A 139 -2.73 -10.76 -17.13
CA GLY A 139 -3.80 -9.83 -17.49
C GLY A 139 -3.39 -8.81 -18.55
N SER A 140 -2.14 -8.30 -18.51
CA SER A 140 -1.64 -7.31 -19.46
C SER A 140 -1.56 -7.80 -20.92
N PHE A 141 -1.66 -9.11 -21.17
CA PHE A 141 -1.83 -9.66 -22.51
C PHE A 141 -3.29 -9.66 -22.97
N LEU A 142 -4.25 -9.42 -22.07
CA LEU A 142 -5.68 -9.51 -22.31
C LEU A 142 -6.35 -8.14 -22.49
N THR A 143 -5.65 -7.07 -22.15
CA THR A 143 -6.17 -5.69 -22.20
C THR A 143 -5.11 -4.68 -22.60
N ARG A 144 -5.55 -3.49 -23.04
CA ARG A 144 -4.71 -2.30 -23.24
C ARG A 144 -4.83 -1.27 -22.12
N HIS A 145 -5.77 -1.45 -21.19
CA HIS A 145 -6.01 -0.53 -20.08
C HIS A 145 -5.22 -0.99 -18.85
N VAL A 146 -3.92 -0.69 -18.86
CA VAL A 146 -2.97 -1.09 -17.80
C VAL A 146 -2.36 0.14 -17.17
N ALA A 147 -2.65 0.33 -15.88
CA ALA A 147 -2.13 1.39 -15.03
C ALA A 147 -1.03 0.86 -14.10
N THR A 148 -0.06 1.69 -13.76
CA THR A 148 1.03 1.36 -12.84
C THR A 148 1.26 2.46 -11.81
N ALA A 149 1.65 2.05 -10.60
CA ALA A 149 2.01 2.99 -9.54
C ALA A 149 3.40 3.61 -9.73
N PHE A 150 4.29 2.92 -10.44
CA PHE A 150 5.65 3.38 -10.75
C PHE A 150 5.87 3.43 -12.26
N ASP A 151 6.60 4.42 -12.72
CA ASP A 151 7.00 4.61 -14.12
C ASP A 151 7.97 3.52 -14.61
N THR A 152 8.72 2.95 -13.67
CA THR A 152 9.69 1.86 -13.94
C THR A 152 9.04 0.48 -14.04
N THR A 153 7.75 0.34 -13.73
CA THR A 153 7.02 -0.94 -13.84
C THR A 153 6.86 -1.36 -15.30
N ARG A 154 7.43 -2.51 -15.65
CA ARG A 154 7.41 -3.02 -17.02
C ARG A 154 6.25 -3.98 -17.25
N LEU A 155 5.16 -3.47 -17.80
CA LEU A 155 4.01 -4.22 -18.29
C LEU A 155 3.65 -3.76 -19.71
N ARG A 156 2.97 -4.62 -20.46
CA ARG A 156 2.43 -4.23 -21.77
C ARG A 156 1.40 -3.12 -21.57
N HIS A 157 1.44 -2.11 -22.43
CA HIS A 157 0.51 -0.98 -22.44
C HIS A 157 0.47 -0.17 -21.13
N ALA A 158 1.51 -0.28 -20.28
CA ALA A 158 1.57 0.42 -19.01
C ALA A 158 1.47 1.94 -19.19
N ARG A 159 0.53 2.55 -18.44
CA ARG A 159 0.41 4.00 -18.25
C ARG A 159 0.72 4.30 -16.78
N HIS A 160 1.67 5.19 -16.53
CA HIS A 160 1.97 5.62 -15.16
C HIS A 160 0.88 6.56 -14.65
N VAL A 161 0.08 6.07 -13.72
CA VAL A 161 -1.02 6.84 -13.11
C VAL A 161 -0.75 7.19 -11.65
N GLY A 162 0.18 6.49 -11.00
CA GLY A 162 0.44 6.57 -9.56
C GLY A 162 -0.31 5.50 -8.77
N MET A 163 -0.22 5.58 -7.44
CA MET A 163 -0.91 4.69 -6.51
C MET A 163 -2.24 5.31 -6.08
N PRO A 164 -3.38 4.69 -6.38
CA PRO A 164 -4.66 5.12 -5.79
C PRO A 164 -4.59 5.05 -4.27
N MET A 165 -4.87 6.15 -3.61
CA MET A 165 -4.82 6.28 -2.16
C MET A 165 -6.07 6.98 -1.63
N ARG A 166 -6.33 6.82 -0.35
CA ARG A 166 -7.49 7.46 0.31
C ARG A 166 -7.38 8.98 0.24
N THR A 167 -8.51 9.64 0.13
CA THR A 167 -8.61 11.10 0.03
C THR A 167 -7.99 11.82 1.22
N GLU A 168 -8.08 11.23 2.43
CA GLU A 168 -7.46 11.75 3.65
C GLU A 168 -5.93 11.83 3.54
N ILE A 169 -5.31 10.98 2.70
CA ILE A 169 -3.87 11.00 2.44
C ILE A 169 -3.56 11.89 1.23
N SER A 170 -4.27 11.70 0.13
CA SER A 170 -4.00 12.46 -1.11
C SER A 170 -4.30 13.95 -0.97
N GLY A 171 -5.28 14.32 -0.15
CA GLY A 171 -5.64 15.70 0.17
C GLY A 171 -4.92 16.30 1.37
N LEU A 172 -4.03 15.54 2.05
CA LEU A 172 -3.41 16.00 3.28
C LEU A 172 -2.55 17.25 3.07
N ASP A 173 -2.89 18.32 3.77
CA ASP A 173 -1.99 19.43 4.05
C ASP A 173 -1.22 19.12 5.35
N ARG A 174 -0.02 18.62 5.18
CA ARG A 174 0.81 18.16 6.28
C ARG A 174 1.17 19.27 7.24
N ASP A 175 1.48 20.44 6.72
CA ASP A 175 1.96 21.56 7.55
C ASP A 175 0.81 22.12 8.40
N ALA A 176 -0.39 22.23 7.84
CA ALA A 176 -1.58 22.66 8.56
C ALA A 176 -2.05 21.61 9.59
N ALA A 177 -1.93 20.30 9.28
CA ALA A 177 -2.42 19.24 10.14
C ALA A 177 -1.44 18.82 11.25
N ARG A 178 -0.17 19.21 11.19
CA ARG A 178 0.94 18.72 12.05
C ARG A 178 0.64 18.83 13.54
N ALA A 179 0.29 20.02 14.02
CA ALA A 179 0.11 20.25 15.45
C ALA A 179 -1.04 19.40 16.02
N ALA A 180 -2.20 19.41 15.37
CA ALA A 180 -3.37 18.63 15.77
C ALA A 180 -3.08 17.10 15.70
N ALA A 181 -2.35 16.65 14.66
CA ALA A 181 -1.97 15.25 14.53
C ALA A 181 -1.03 14.80 15.65
N ARG A 182 -0.06 15.62 16.04
CA ARG A 182 0.83 15.33 17.17
C ARG A 182 0.06 15.24 18.47
N GLU A 183 -0.81 16.20 18.74
CA GLU A 183 -1.65 16.21 19.94
C GLU A 183 -2.55 14.96 20.01
N SER A 184 -3.23 14.60 18.92
CA SER A 184 -4.08 13.40 18.88
C SER A 184 -3.30 12.10 19.10
N LEU A 185 -2.04 12.07 18.72
CA LEU A 185 -1.13 10.93 18.93
C LEU A 185 -0.40 10.99 20.29
N GLY A 186 -0.67 12.01 21.11
CA GLY A 186 -0.04 12.23 22.43
C GLY A 186 1.45 12.57 22.32
N LEU A 187 1.79 13.37 21.31
CA LEU A 187 3.14 13.87 21.03
C LEU A 187 3.21 15.38 21.28
N ASP A 188 4.38 15.87 21.65
CA ASP A 188 4.62 17.29 21.76
C ASP A 188 4.60 17.97 20.38
N PRO A 189 3.91 19.12 20.21
CA PRO A 189 3.76 19.76 18.90
C PRO A 189 5.07 20.33 18.33
N THR A 190 6.08 20.60 19.17
CA THR A 190 7.31 21.31 18.78
C THR A 190 8.55 20.43 18.71
N THR A 191 8.55 19.32 19.42
CA THR A 191 9.69 18.39 19.52
C THR A 191 9.93 17.64 18.21
N PRO A 192 11.20 17.50 17.73
CA PRO A 192 11.55 16.67 16.59
C PRO A 192 10.95 15.26 16.70
N THR A 193 10.23 14.82 15.65
CA THR A 193 9.38 13.64 15.74
C THR A 193 9.80 12.57 14.75
N LEU A 194 10.27 11.45 15.28
CA LEU A 194 10.48 10.21 14.54
C LEU A 194 9.26 9.31 14.66
N ILE A 195 8.68 8.90 13.54
CA ILE A 195 7.66 7.86 13.53
C ILE A 195 8.22 6.59 12.91
N VAL A 196 8.02 5.47 13.59
CA VAL A 196 8.53 4.15 13.20
C VAL A 196 7.38 3.20 12.93
N THR A 197 7.37 2.53 11.77
CA THR A 197 6.37 1.51 11.47
C THR A 197 6.93 0.39 10.59
N GLY A 198 6.59 -0.85 10.92
CA GLY A 198 6.86 -2.02 10.08
C GLY A 198 5.74 -2.36 9.11
N GLY A 199 4.72 -1.47 8.97
CA GLY A 199 3.47 -1.76 8.29
C GLY A 199 2.50 -2.58 9.15
N SER A 200 1.38 -3.04 8.57
CA SER A 200 0.28 -3.71 9.30
C SER A 200 0.72 -4.96 10.10
N SER A 201 1.74 -5.65 9.63
CA SER A 201 2.29 -6.83 10.30
C SER A 201 3.44 -6.54 11.26
N GLY A 202 3.91 -5.28 11.32
CA GLY A 202 5.10 -4.89 12.08
C GLY A 202 6.40 -5.52 11.56
N ALA A 203 7.57 -5.05 12.00
CA ALA A 203 8.88 -5.50 11.57
C ALA A 203 9.81 -5.73 12.78
N GLN A 204 10.04 -6.97 13.16
CA GLN A 204 10.82 -7.30 14.36
C GLN A 204 12.26 -6.77 14.32
N SER A 205 12.93 -6.75 13.16
CA SER A 205 14.28 -6.20 13.01
C SER A 205 14.30 -4.70 13.28
N ILE A 206 13.34 -3.95 12.71
CA ILE A 206 13.18 -2.52 12.97
C ILE A 206 12.86 -2.30 14.44
N ASN A 207 11.91 -3.04 15.01
CA ASN A 207 11.51 -2.92 16.40
C ASN A 207 12.72 -3.09 17.35
N ARG A 208 13.56 -4.11 17.10
CA ARG A 208 14.75 -4.39 17.92
C ARG A 208 15.80 -3.28 17.80
N ALA A 209 16.11 -2.84 16.59
CA ALA A 209 17.13 -1.80 16.39
C ALA A 209 16.74 -0.46 17.03
N VAL A 210 15.45 -0.07 16.87
CA VAL A 210 14.93 1.17 17.49
C VAL A 210 14.90 1.04 19.01
N ALA A 211 14.43 -0.10 19.54
CA ALA A 211 14.42 -0.34 20.98
C ALA A 211 15.80 -0.23 21.62
N ALA A 212 16.82 -0.74 20.95
CA ALA A 212 18.20 -0.67 21.44
C ALA A 212 18.80 0.75 21.38
N ALA A 213 18.21 1.68 20.58
CA ALA A 213 18.65 3.05 20.43
C ALA A 213 17.74 4.09 21.13
N VAL A 214 16.73 3.63 21.88
CA VAL A 214 15.71 4.53 22.44
C VAL A 214 16.27 5.58 23.41
N GLN A 215 17.31 5.24 24.16
CA GLN A 215 17.98 6.18 25.09
C GLN A 215 18.74 7.26 24.31
N ASP A 216 19.43 6.88 23.24
CA ASP A 216 20.16 7.83 22.39
C ASP A 216 19.21 8.79 21.67
N LEU A 217 18.06 8.29 21.20
CA LEU A 217 17.00 9.11 20.61
C LEU A 217 16.46 10.14 21.61
N GLY A 218 16.13 9.70 22.83
CA GLY A 218 15.68 10.59 23.92
C GLY A 218 16.74 11.62 24.33
N ALA A 219 18.01 11.20 24.48
CA ALA A 219 19.11 12.08 24.78
C ALA A 219 19.38 13.17 23.72
N ALA A 220 19.06 12.87 22.45
CA ALA A 220 19.10 13.81 21.33
C ALA A 220 17.86 14.73 21.26
N GLY A 221 16.92 14.65 22.21
CA GLY A 221 15.69 15.45 22.22
C GLY A 221 14.68 15.05 21.16
N ILE A 222 14.74 13.82 20.67
CA ILE A 222 13.80 13.29 19.66
C ILE A 222 12.68 12.53 20.35
N GLN A 223 11.44 12.93 20.09
CA GLN A 223 10.31 12.08 20.45
C GLN A 223 10.05 11.02 19.38
N THR A 224 9.72 9.81 19.82
CA THR A 224 9.53 8.66 18.94
C THR A 224 8.15 8.02 19.17
N LEU A 225 7.32 7.99 18.12
CA LEU A 225 6.13 7.13 18.10
C LEU A 225 6.45 5.83 17.34
N HIS A 226 6.45 4.73 18.06
CA HIS A 226 6.79 3.42 17.53
C HIS A 226 5.53 2.57 17.34
N ILE A 227 5.09 2.38 16.09
CA ILE A 227 3.97 1.51 15.72
C ILE A 227 4.53 0.11 15.47
N THR A 228 4.51 -0.72 16.48
CA THR A 228 5.27 -1.99 16.54
C THR A 228 4.66 -3.12 15.73
N GLY A 229 3.36 -3.03 15.40
CA GLY A 229 2.55 -4.09 14.81
C GLY A 229 1.76 -4.88 15.87
N ARG A 230 0.61 -5.41 15.48
CA ARG A 230 -0.28 -6.16 16.38
C ARG A 230 0.43 -7.37 16.99
N GLY A 231 0.35 -7.52 18.31
CA GLY A 231 1.00 -8.59 19.07
C GLY A 231 2.53 -8.50 19.11
N LYS A 232 3.12 -7.32 18.79
CA LYS A 232 4.57 -7.13 18.72
C LYS A 232 5.09 -6.00 19.61
N LYS A 233 4.50 -5.87 20.80
CA LYS A 233 5.03 -4.95 21.81
C LYS A 233 6.52 -5.19 22.03
N VAL A 234 7.28 -4.11 22.16
CA VAL A 234 8.67 -4.16 22.58
C VAL A 234 8.71 -4.19 24.10
N LEU A 235 9.39 -5.18 24.64
CA LEU A 235 9.52 -5.35 26.08
C LEU A 235 10.81 -4.73 26.60
N GLY A 236 10.74 -4.11 27.77
CA GLY A 236 11.89 -3.64 28.52
C GLY A 236 12.57 -4.77 29.31
N PRO A 237 13.69 -4.44 30.02
CA PRO A 237 14.43 -5.41 30.82
C PRO A 237 13.61 -6.04 31.96
N ASP A 238 12.58 -5.34 32.42
CA ASP A 238 11.66 -5.76 33.49
C ASP A 238 10.53 -6.67 32.99
N GLY A 239 10.50 -6.96 31.67
CA GLY A 239 9.44 -7.73 31.03
C GLY A 239 8.16 -6.95 30.76
N GLY A 240 8.05 -5.71 31.22
CA GLY A 240 6.96 -4.78 30.87
C GLY A 240 7.18 -4.12 29.50
N PRO A 241 6.22 -3.31 29.03
CA PRO A 241 6.42 -2.52 27.83
C PRO A 241 7.64 -1.60 27.97
N LEU A 242 8.53 -1.57 26.95
CA LEU A 242 9.68 -0.66 26.96
C LEU A 242 9.21 0.79 27.15
N ALA A 243 9.78 1.47 28.13
CA ALA A 243 9.54 2.87 28.45
C ALA A 243 10.86 3.64 28.48
N ALA A 244 10.86 4.84 27.89
CA ALA A 244 11.99 5.77 27.92
C ALA A 244 11.47 7.19 27.71
N PRO A 245 12.23 8.24 28.13
CA PRO A 245 11.88 9.62 27.85
C PRO A 245 11.68 9.86 26.34
N GLY A 246 10.58 10.52 25.97
CA GLY A 246 10.27 10.81 24.57
C GLY A 246 9.84 9.58 23.72
N TYR A 247 9.80 8.39 24.28
CA TYR A 247 9.42 7.17 23.55
C TYR A 247 8.01 6.72 23.90
N ARG A 248 7.19 6.56 22.87
CA ARG A 248 5.83 6.02 22.96
C ARG A 248 5.68 4.87 21.99
N GLN A 249 5.20 3.73 22.42
CA GLN A 249 4.85 2.62 21.54
C GLN A 249 3.36 2.33 21.54
N VAL A 250 2.86 1.97 20.35
CA VAL A 250 1.51 1.47 20.12
C VAL A 250 1.59 0.28 19.15
N GLU A 251 0.65 -0.65 19.24
CA GLU A 251 0.64 -1.78 18.32
C GLU A 251 0.07 -1.43 16.93
N TYR A 252 -0.85 -0.48 16.90
CA TYR A 252 -1.54 -0.09 15.68
C TYR A 252 -2.09 1.33 15.82
N VAL A 253 -2.17 2.05 14.71
CA VAL A 253 -2.82 3.36 14.61
C VAL A 253 -3.84 3.29 13.48
N ASP A 254 -5.07 3.69 13.74
CA ASP A 254 -6.04 4.02 12.71
C ASP A 254 -5.77 5.44 12.22
N GLY A 255 -5.83 5.69 10.91
CA GLY A 255 -5.56 7.03 10.38
C GLY A 255 -4.08 7.29 10.10
N MET A 256 -3.53 6.66 9.04
CA MET A 256 -2.14 6.91 8.61
C MET A 256 -1.90 8.37 8.18
N GLU A 257 -2.93 9.11 7.79
CA GLU A 257 -2.85 10.55 7.52
C GLU A 257 -2.33 11.34 8.73
N GLN A 258 -2.77 10.99 9.95
CA GLN A 258 -2.26 11.61 11.18
C GLN A 258 -0.81 11.24 11.44
N VAL A 259 -0.43 9.98 11.16
CA VAL A 259 0.95 9.50 11.26
C VAL A 259 1.86 10.29 10.33
N TYR A 260 1.45 10.47 9.06
CA TYR A 260 2.22 11.25 8.09
C TYR A 260 2.27 12.73 8.44
N ALA A 261 1.19 13.31 8.94
CA ALA A 261 1.17 14.71 9.36
C ALA A 261 2.12 14.97 10.54
N ALA A 262 2.14 14.08 11.54
CA ALA A 262 2.95 14.24 12.75
C ALA A 262 4.46 14.06 12.52
N ALA A 263 4.87 13.27 11.52
CA ALA A 263 6.26 12.87 11.33
C ALA A 263 7.16 13.98 10.80
N ASP A 264 8.34 14.19 11.37
CA ASP A 264 9.44 14.86 10.68
C ASP A 264 10.21 13.87 9.82
N VAL A 265 10.41 12.65 10.32
CA VAL A 265 10.96 11.51 9.59
C VAL A 265 10.10 10.28 9.81
N LEU A 266 9.80 9.58 8.74
CA LEU A 266 9.18 8.26 8.80
C LEU A 266 10.24 7.18 8.59
N LEU A 267 10.39 6.27 9.53
CA LEU A 267 11.15 5.04 9.39
C LEU A 267 10.18 3.89 9.11
N ALA A 268 10.29 3.25 7.94
CA ALA A 268 9.31 2.25 7.54
C ALA A 268 9.87 1.15 6.62
N ARG A 269 9.09 0.07 6.46
CA ARG A 269 9.24 -0.82 5.30
C ARG A 269 8.82 -0.10 4.02
N SER A 270 9.44 -0.45 2.89
CA SER A 270 9.19 0.18 1.59
C SER A 270 8.14 -0.59 0.75
N GLY A 271 6.99 -0.89 1.36
CA GLY A 271 5.83 -1.35 0.60
C GLY A 271 5.36 -0.29 -0.40
N ALA A 272 4.84 -0.70 -1.55
CA ALA A 272 4.49 0.21 -2.63
C ALA A 272 3.55 1.36 -2.18
N ALA A 273 2.50 1.04 -1.41
CA ALA A 273 1.59 2.06 -0.89
C ALA A 273 2.34 3.07 0.00
N THR A 274 3.13 2.61 0.96
CA THR A 274 3.89 3.49 1.86
C THR A 274 4.83 4.42 1.10
N VAL A 275 5.56 3.90 0.09
CA VAL A 275 6.47 4.73 -0.73
C VAL A 275 5.70 5.81 -1.49
N CYS A 276 4.58 5.46 -2.12
CA CYS A 276 3.77 6.41 -2.89
C CYS A 276 3.05 7.42 -1.97
N GLU A 277 2.55 7.01 -0.81
CA GLU A 277 1.92 7.88 0.18
C GLU A 277 2.94 8.88 0.75
N VAL A 278 4.14 8.41 1.11
CA VAL A 278 5.27 9.25 1.56
C VAL A 278 5.62 10.28 0.50
N ALA A 279 5.70 9.89 -0.77
CA ALA A 279 5.95 10.82 -1.87
C ALA A 279 4.83 11.84 -2.01
N ALA A 280 3.56 11.41 -2.01
CA ALA A 280 2.40 12.27 -2.17
C ALA A 280 2.28 13.34 -1.06
N VAL A 281 2.55 12.93 0.19
CA VAL A 281 2.48 13.82 1.36
C VAL A 281 3.76 14.65 1.54
N GLY A 282 4.89 14.19 1.02
CA GLY A 282 6.17 14.86 1.15
C GLY A 282 6.82 14.67 2.52
N VAL A 283 6.75 13.47 3.07
CA VAL A 283 7.42 13.12 4.33
C VAL A 283 8.85 12.64 4.04
N PRO A 284 9.89 13.19 4.68
CA PRO A 284 11.22 12.60 4.67
C PRO A 284 11.18 11.18 5.21
N ALA A 285 11.78 10.22 4.51
CA ALA A 285 11.69 8.82 4.92
C ALA A 285 13.05 8.11 4.96
N VAL A 286 13.11 7.12 5.85
CA VAL A 286 14.15 6.09 5.86
C VAL A 286 13.45 4.75 5.63
N PHE A 287 13.79 4.11 4.53
CA PHE A 287 13.23 2.81 4.18
C PHE A 287 14.18 1.67 4.53
N VAL A 288 13.64 0.68 5.21
CA VAL A 288 14.31 -0.59 5.50
C VAL A 288 13.53 -1.70 4.78
N PRO A 289 13.90 -2.07 3.55
CA PRO A 289 13.19 -3.05 2.77
C PRO A 289 13.08 -4.41 3.48
N LEU A 290 11.97 -5.13 3.25
CA LEU A 290 11.83 -6.50 3.74
C LEU A 290 12.90 -7.39 3.10
N PRO A 291 13.71 -8.12 3.89
CA PRO A 291 14.86 -8.89 3.38
C PRO A 291 14.48 -10.18 2.66
N ILE A 292 13.21 -10.57 2.73
CA ILE A 292 12.67 -11.80 2.13
C ILE A 292 11.75 -11.46 0.94
N GLY A 293 11.51 -12.43 0.07
CA GLY A 293 10.70 -12.26 -1.12
C GLY A 293 11.53 -12.07 -2.37
N ASN A 294 11.03 -11.29 -3.32
CA ASN A 294 11.67 -11.07 -4.63
C ASN A 294 12.44 -9.73 -4.74
N GLY A 295 12.68 -9.04 -3.61
CA GLY A 295 13.38 -7.76 -3.57
C GLY A 295 12.56 -6.56 -4.06
N GLU A 296 11.25 -6.71 -4.22
CA GLU A 296 10.38 -5.66 -4.76
C GLU A 296 10.39 -4.38 -3.93
N GLN A 297 10.51 -4.48 -2.59
CA GLN A 297 10.48 -3.32 -1.71
C GLN A 297 11.66 -2.37 -1.95
N ALA A 298 12.86 -2.88 -2.20
CA ALA A 298 14.00 -2.04 -2.53
C ALA A 298 13.78 -1.31 -3.86
N LEU A 299 13.18 -1.99 -4.85
CA LEU A 299 12.85 -1.40 -6.15
C LEU A 299 11.76 -0.34 -6.05
N ASN A 300 10.74 -0.55 -5.22
CA ASN A 300 9.67 0.43 -4.98
C ASN A 300 10.24 1.76 -4.45
N ALA A 301 11.22 1.70 -3.54
CA ALA A 301 11.84 2.88 -2.96
C ALA A 301 12.85 3.59 -3.88
N ALA A 302 13.38 2.90 -4.89
CA ALA A 302 14.54 3.37 -5.67
C ALA A 302 14.33 4.76 -6.30
N GLY A 303 13.16 5.02 -6.89
CA GLY A 303 12.85 6.33 -7.48
C GLY A 303 12.92 7.47 -6.46
N LEU A 304 12.32 7.27 -5.29
CA LEU A 304 12.28 8.28 -4.22
C LEU A 304 13.67 8.49 -3.58
N VAL A 305 14.45 7.42 -3.43
CA VAL A 305 15.84 7.48 -2.93
C VAL A 305 16.73 8.22 -3.91
N ASN A 306 16.67 7.88 -5.20
CA ASN A 306 17.46 8.54 -6.25
C ASN A 306 17.13 10.03 -6.38
N ALA A 307 15.90 10.43 -6.11
CA ALA A 307 15.48 11.84 -6.09
C ALA A 307 15.90 12.58 -4.81
N GLY A 308 16.47 11.88 -3.83
CA GLY A 308 16.86 12.45 -2.53
C GLY A 308 15.70 12.69 -1.56
N GLY A 309 14.51 12.08 -1.79
CA GLY A 309 13.36 12.18 -0.90
C GLY A 309 13.37 11.17 0.24
N ALA A 310 14.19 10.12 0.13
CA ALA A 310 14.33 9.09 1.15
C ALA A 310 15.75 8.54 1.22
N LEU A 311 16.07 7.87 2.32
CA LEU A 311 17.23 6.98 2.45
C LEU A 311 16.75 5.52 2.39
N LEU A 312 17.62 4.63 1.92
CA LEU A 312 17.39 3.18 1.94
C LEU A 312 18.52 2.49 2.67
N VAL A 313 18.17 1.65 3.64
CA VAL A 313 19.11 0.88 4.44
C VAL A 313 18.75 -0.60 4.36
N PRO A 314 19.64 -1.47 3.95
CA PRO A 314 19.38 -2.92 4.00
C PRO A 314 19.04 -3.37 5.43
N ASP A 315 18.10 -4.32 5.57
CA ASP A 315 17.62 -4.77 6.88
C ASP A 315 18.74 -5.25 7.81
N LYS A 316 19.76 -5.91 7.26
CA LYS A 316 20.94 -6.41 8.02
C LYS A 316 21.84 -5.28 8.55
N ASP A 317 21.83 -4.12 7.90
CA ASP A 317 22.68 -2.97 8.22
C ASP A 317 21.94 -1.96 9.15
N PHE A 318 20.63 -2.13 9.32
CA PHE A 318 19.81 -1.31 10.19
C PHE A 318 19.95 -1.77 11.65
N THR A 319 20.91 -1.15 12.38
CA THR A 319 21.28 -1.46 13.77
C THR A 319 21.09 -0.23 14.67
N ALA A 320 21.18 -0.42 15.99
CA ALA A 320 21.18 0.70 16.94
C ALA A 320 22.32 1.68 16.65
N GLN A 321 23.49 1.19 16.28
CA GLN A 321 24.64 2.04 15.90
C GLN A 321 24.33 2.87 14.64
N TRP A 322 23.61 2.28 13.65
CA TRP A 322 23.17 3.03 12.49
C TRP A 322 22.16 4.12 12.87
N VAL A 323 21.24 3.81 13.79
CA VAL A 323 20.27 4.80 14.32
C VAL A 323 21.01 5.96 14.96
N ALA A 324 21.97 5.70 15.86
CA ALA A 324 22.74 6.73 16.53
C ALA A 324 23.59 7.56 15.55
N GLY A 325 24.27 6.92 14.60
CA GLY A 325 25.21 7.58 13.70
C GLY A 325 24.61 8.23 12.46
N GLN A 326 23.40 7.83 12.04
CA GLN A 326 22.80 8.31 10.78
C GLN A 326 21.37 8.85 10.97
N LEU A 327 20.51 8.16 11.72
CA LEU A 327 19.12 8.57 11.86
C LEU A 327 18.99 9.78 12.79
N ILE A 328 19.65 9.80 13.94
CA ILE A 328 19.63 10.92 14.88
C ILE A 328 20.10 12.21 14.20
N PRO A 329 21.27 12.27 13.54
CA PRO A 329 21.70 13.47 12.81
C PRO A 329 20.71 13.90 11.71
N LEU A 330 20.03 12.95 11.07
CA LEU A 330 19.01 13.27 10.06
C LEU A 330 17.80 13.96 10.70
N VAL A 331 17.25 13.39 11.78
CA VAL A 331 16.02 13.92 12.42
C VAL A 331 16.25 15.32 13.00
N THR A 332 17.48 15.62 13.40
CA THR A 332 17.86 16.91 13.99
C THR A 332 18.36 17.95 12.97
N ASP A 333 18.31 17.65 11.66
CA ASP A 333 18.72 18.57 10.58
C ASP A 333 17.51 19.09 9.79
N PRO A 334 16.89 20.20 10.17
CA PRO A 334 15.70 20.73 9.51
C PRO A 334 15.95 21.14 8.05
N GLY A 335 17.17 21.57 7.71
CA GLY A 335 17.53 21.95 6.34
C GLY A 335 17.53 20.73 5.39
N ARG A 336 18.13 19.63 5.85
CA ARG A 336 18.12 18.36 5.14
C ARG A 336 16.72 17.81 5.00
N LEU A 337 15.90 17.85 6.06
CA LEU A 337 14.52 17.41 6.05
C LEU A 337 13.66 18.22 5.05
N ALA A 338 13.83 19.53 5.00
CA ALA A 338 13.13 20.39 4.04
C ALA A 338 13.47 20.00 2.58
N THR A 339 14.75 19.75 2.30
CA THR A 339 15.22 19.30 0.98
C THR A 339 14.64 17.95 0.60
N MET A 340 14.64 16.99 1.53
CA MET A 340 14.05 15.66 1.32
C MET A 340 12.54 15.75 1.08
N ALA A 341 11.83 16.56 1.87
CA ALA A 341 10.38 16.77 1.73
C ALA A 341 10.04 17.36 0.36
N ALA A 342 10.78 18.37 -0.10
CA ALA A 342 10.59 18.95 -1.42
C ALA A 342 10.86 17.95 -2.54
N SER A 343 11.88 17.11 -2.42
CA SER A 343 12.19 16.03 -3.36
C SER A 343 11.09 14.97 -3.41
N SER A 344 10.55 14.57 -2.27
CA SER A 344 9.41 13.65 -2.17
C SER A 344 8.19 14.20 -2.89
N ARG A 345 7.79 15.43 -2.59
CA ARG A 345 6.60 16.06 -3.19
C ARG A 345 6.65 16.16 -4.70
N ARG A 346 7.83 16.33 -5.31
CA ARG A 346 8.00 16.36 -6.77
C ARG A 346 7.64 15.05 -7.47
N LEU A 347 7.76 13.93 -6.78
CA LEU A 347 7.43 12.60 -7.31
C LEU A 347 6.01 12.15 -6.93
N GLY A 348 5.37 12.82 -5.99
CA GLY A 348 4.07 12.44 -5.48
C GLY A 348 2.94 12.65 -6.48
N ILE A 349 2.16 11.61 -6.75
CA ILE A 349 0.94 11.68 -7.55
C ILE A 349 -0.26 11.59 -6.59
N ARG A 350 -1.05 12.65 -6.50
CA ARG A 350 -2.16 12.76 -5.55
C ARG A 350 -3.53 12.39 -6.13
N ASN A 351 -3.67 12.37 -7.46
CA ASN A 351 -4.93 12.11 -8.15
C ASN A 351 -4.97 10.77 -8.89
N ALA A 352 -4.21 9.78 -8.40
CA ALA A 352 -4.13 8.46 -9.04
C ALA A 352 -5.47 7.70 -9.01
N ASP A 353 -6.27 7.88 -7.97
CA ASP A 353 -7.61 7.36 -7.82
C ASP A 353 -8.57 7.90 -8.89
N GLN A 354 -8.55 9.20 -9.15
CA GLN A 354 -9.33 9.85 -10.21
C GLN A 354 -8.88 9.36 -11.59
N ARG A 355 -7.56 9.34 -11.86
CA ARG A 355 -7.01 8.81 -13.11
C ARG A 355 -7.40 7.34 -13.36
N MET A 356 -7.52 6.57 -12.30
CA MET A 356 -8.01 5.18 -12.40
C MET A 356 -9.50 5.14 -12.73
N ALA A 357 -10.33 5.99 -12.11
CA ALA A 357 -11.75 6.09 -12.45
C ALA A 357 -11.94 6.49 -13.93
N ASP A 358 -11.18 7.47 -14.41
CA ASP A 358 -11.20 7.89 -15.82
C ASP A 358 -10.83 6.74 -16.76
N LEU A 359 -9.78 5.96 -16.43
CA LEU A 359 -9.36 4.79 -17.22
C LEU A 359 -10.43 3.70 -17.25
N VAL A 360 -11.18 3.52 -16.16
CA VAL A 360 -12.30 2.56 -16.10
C VAL A 360 -13.44 3.01 -17.01
N LEU A 361 -13.80 4.30 -16.98
CA LEU A 361 -14.85 4.85 -17.84
C LEU A 361 -14.43 4.87 -19.32
N GLU A 362 -13.14 5.15 -19.62
CA GLU A 362 -12.57 5.00 -20.97
C GLU A 362 -12.77 3.56 -21.50
N ALA A 363 -12.49 2.55 -20.66
CA ALA A 363 -12.57 1.15 -21.05
C ALA A 363 -13.99 0.66 -21.35
N VAL A 364 -15.00 1.26 -20.71
CA VAL A 364 -16.43 0.95 -20.97
C VAL A 364 -16.91 1.61 -22.26
N SER A 365 -16.33 2.75 -22.63
CA SER A 365 -16.74 3.54 -23.80
C SER A 365 -16.06 3.11 -25.10
N ALA A 366 -15.04 2.25 -25.03
CA ALA A 366 -14.23 1.78 -26.16
C ALA A 366 -14.82 0.51 -26.80
#